data_3990c90f5d53ed0c5404a3711041cc19
#
_entry.id   3990c90f5d53ed0c5404a3711041cc19
#
_cell.length_a   1.000
_cell.length_b   1.000
_cell.length_c   1.000
_cell.angle_alpha   90.00
_cell.angle_beta   90.00
_cell.angle_gamma   90.00
#
_symmetry.space_group_name_H-M   'P 1'
#
loop_
_entity.id
_entity.type
_entity.pdbx_description
1 polymer ?
#
loop_
_entity_poly.entity_id
_entity_poly.type
_entity_poly.pdbx_seq_one_letter_code
_entity_poly.pdbx_strand_id
1 'polypeptide(L)'
;KAVEAGAVAVLVSKPVEVNSDVCVITVEDTRAAMMACVPYFFDYPANSMRMIGGTGTNGKTTTTHMIRHILKAQGHKVGVIGTVHIMIGDTSYPIHNTTPDVVDLQHILHQMVEEGVTHCVMEVSSHALALGRVSGVEFDTAVFTNLTQDHLDFHKTFENYFAAKCKLFEQVSASNQVKDNKGAVINIDDSYGHRVMEKTTAPTITYSTLGKGTLN
;
A
#
# COMPACT_ATOMS: atom_id res chain seq x y z
N LYS A 1 -14.85 17.94 18.98
CA LYS A 1 -13.44 17.45 19.05
C LYS A 1 -12.57 18.09 17.96
N ALA A 2 -12.81 17.88 16.62
CA ALA A 2 -11.97 18.48 15.58
C ALA A 2 -11.93 20.02 15.66
N VAL A 3 -13.09 20.65 15.81
CA VAL A 3 -13.22 22.12 15.99
C VAL A 3 -12.54 22.60 17.27
N GLU A 4 -12.69 21.89 18.39
CA GLU A 4 -12.01 22.17 19.65
C GLU A 4 -10.48 22.02 19.53
N ALA A 5 -10.02 21.20 18.61
CA ALA A 5 -8.61 21.04 18.26
C ALA A 5 -8.11 22.07 17.22
N GLY A 6 -8.94 23.06 16.85
CA GLY A 6 -8.55 24.14 15.96
C GLY A 6 -8.86 23.92 14.46
N ALA A 7 -9.67 22.92 14.11
CA ALA A 7 -10.06 22.75 12.71
C ALA A 7 -10.87 23.95 12.21
N VAL A 8 -10.44 24.55 11.11
CA VAL A 8 -11.12 25.65 10.42
C VAL A 8 -12.10 25.16 9.35
N ALA A 9 -12.05 23.88 8.99
CA ALA A 9 -12.97 23.21 8.09
C ALA A 9 -13.21 21.77 8.53
N VAL A 10 -14.40 21.24 8.25
CA VAL A 10 -14.77 19.84 8.51
C VAL A 10 -15.48 19.24 7.31
N LEU A 11 -15.14 17.99 7.02
CA LEU A 11 -15.83 17.15 6.05
C LEU A 11 -16.85 16.28 6.77
N VAL A 12 -18.11 16.33 6.34
CA VAL A 12 -19.21 15.61 7.00
C VAL A 12 -20.11 14.92 5.98
N SER A 13 -20.70 13.78 6.36
CA SER A 13 -21.71 13.10 5.53
C SER A 13 -23.14 13.41 5.93
N LYS A 14 -23.33 14.14 7.04
CA LYS A 14 -24.64 14.60 7.55
C LYS A 14 -24.50 16.02 8.05
N PRO A 15 -25.55 16.83 7.96
CA PRO A 15 -25.55 18.18 8.53
C PRO A 15 -25.13 18.16 10.00
N VAL A 16 -24.24 19.08 10.39
CA VAL A 16 -23.78 19.30 11.76
C VAL A 16 -23.86 20.79 12.08
N GLU A 17 -24.24 21.11 13.29
CA GLU A 17 -24.15 22.48 13.79
C GLU A 17 -22.75 22.71 14.36
N VAL A 18 -22.07 23.70 13.83
CA VAL A 18 -20.76 24.16 14.29
C VAL A 18 -20.80 25.69 14.45
N ASN A 19 -19.81 26.25 15.12
CA ASN A 19 -19.67 27.71 15.21
C ASN A 19 -19.49 28.30 13.80
N SER A 20 -19.96 29.55 13.61
CA SER A 20 -20.02 30.26 12.34
C SER A 20 -18.67 30.37 11.57
N ASP A 21 -17.55 30.23 12.29
CA ASP A 21 -16.21 30.43 11.73
C ASP A 21 -15.59 29.14 11.16
N VAL A 22 -16.31 28.02 11.21
CA VAL A 22 -15.84 26.72 10.69
C VAL A 22 -16.55 26.41 9.36
N CYS A 23 -15.75 26.19 8.33
CA CYS A 23 -16.29 25.76 7.02
C CYS A 23 -16.79 24.32 7.10
N VAL A 24 -18.05 24.09 6.79
CA VAL A 24 -18.65 22.75 6.73
C VAL A 24 -18.81 22.33 5.27
N ILE A 25 -18.13 21.26 4.88
CA ILE A 25 -18.21 20.69 3.53
C ILE A 25 -18.94 19.36 3.64
N THR A 26 -20.12 19.29 3.04
CA THR A 26 -20.94 18.07 2.99
C THR A 26 -20.53 17.22 1.79
N VAL A 27 -20.23 15.94 2.04
CA VAL A 27 -19.86 14.94 1.04
C VAL A 27 -20.71 13.68 1.24
N GLU A 28 -20.93 12.90 0.20
CA GLU A 28 -21.69 11.65 0.30
C GLU A 28 -20.95 10.60 1.16
N ASP A 29 -19.64 10.48 0.97
CA ASP A 29 -18.78 9.55 1.68
C ASP A 29 -17.51 10.27 2.18
N THR A 30 -17.44 10.47 3.49
CA THR A 30 -16.29 11.12 4.14
C THR A 30 -15.00 10.30 4.02
N ARG A 31 -15.11 8.97 3.90
CA ARG A 31 -13.93 8.11 3.70
C ARG A 31 -13.38 8.26 2.28
N ALA A 32 -14.24 8.25 1.27
CA ALA A 32 -13.85 8.51 -0.11
C ALA A 32 -13.22 9.90 -0.26
N ALA A 33 -13.82 10.93 0.36
CA ALA A 33 -13.25 12.27 0.37
C ALA A 33 -11.88 12.32 1.05
N MET A 34 -11.71 11.65 2.18
CA MET A 34 -10.42 11.54 2.88
C MET A 34 -9.36 10.86 2.00
N MET A 35 -9.71 9.74 1.33
CA MET A 35 -8.80 9.02 0.43
C MET A 35 -8.39 9.87 -0.78
N ALA A 36 -9.20 10.82 -1.21
CA ALA A 36 -8.87 11.75 -2.30
C ALA A 36 -8.03 12.94 -1.81
N CYS A 37 -8.40 13.55 -0.68
CA CYS A 37 -7.77 14.79 -0.20
C CYS A 37 -6.42 14.56 0.47
N VAL A 38 -6.25 13.46 1.23
CA VAL A 38 -5.04 13.25 2.03
C VAL A 38 -3.79 13.06 1.19
N PRO A 39 -3.78 12.25 0.10
CA PRO A 39 -2.61 12.17 -0.76
C PRO A 39 -2.22 13.51 -1.39
N TYR A 40 -3.22 14.29 -1.80
CA TYR A 40 -3.02 15.63 -2.33
C TYR A 40 -2.42 16.59 -1.29
N PHE A 41 -2.90 16.55 -0.06
CA PHE A 41 -2.38 17.37 1.04
C PHE A 41 -0.90 17.12 1.33
N PHE A 42 -0.43 15.88 1.19
CA PHE A 42 0.96 15.49 1.35
C PHE A 42 1.78 15.53 0.04
N ASP A 43 1.23 16.09 -1.04
CA ASP A 43 1.89 16.19 -2.36
C ASP A 43 2.33 14.83 -2.93
N TYR A 44 1.49 13.80 -2.76
CA TYR A 44 1.73 12.46 -3.31
C TYR A 44 3.15 11.92 -3.07
N PRO A 45 3.62 11.78 -1.82
CA PRO A 45 5.02 11.49 -1.51
C PRO A 45 5.52 10.18 -2.13
N ALA A 46 4.62 9.20 -2.37
CA ALA A 46 4.95 7.97 -3.05
C ALA A 46 5.55 8.17 -4.45
N ASN A 47 5.26 9.29 -5.13
CA ASN A 47 5.78 9.59 -6.47
C ASN A 47 7.28 9.88 -6.48
N SER A 48 7.83 10.31 -5.35
CA SER A 48 9.26 10.65 -5.19
C SER A 48 10.15 9.44 -4.87
N MET A 49 9.56 8.25 -4.66
CA MET A 49 10.28 7.04 -4.28
C MET A 49 9.90 5.86 -5.18
N ARG A 50 10.74 4.84 -5.26
CA ARG A 50 10.35 3.53 -5.80
C ARG A 50 9.54 2.77 -4.74
N MET A 51 8.27 2.48 -5.04
CA MET A 51 7.34 1.81 -4.14
C MET A 51 7.21 0.33 -4.49
N ILE A 52 7.56 -0.54 -3.55
CA ILE A 52 7.46 -1.99 -3.71
C ILE A 52 6.42 -2.51 -2.72
N GLY A 53 5.31 -3.01 -3.22
CA GLY A 53 4.22 -3.55 -2.41
C GLY A 53 4.21 -5.07 -2.40
N GLY A 54 4.34 -5.69 -1.23
CA GLY A 54 4.25 -7.14 -1.07
C GLY A 54 2.90 -7.57 -0.47
N THR A 55 2.18 -8.47 -1.16
CA THR A 55 0.94 -9.06 -0.66
C THR A 55 0.98 -10.58 -0.71
N GLY A 56 0.13 -11.20 0.08
CA GLY A 56 -0.01 -12.65 0.22
C GLY A 56 -0.55 -13.00 1.60
N THR A 57 -0.76 -14.27 1.90
CA THR A 57 -1.14 -14.72 3.25
C THR A 57 0.10 -14.74 4.14
N ASN A 58 1.13 -15.45 3.73
CA ASN A 58 2.37 -15.66 4.50
C ASN A 58 3.59 -15.10 3.75
N GLY A 59 4.68 -14.84 4.48
CA GLY A 59 5.97 -14.46 3.91
C GLY A 59 6.12 -12.98 3.57
N LYS A 60 5.11 -12.12 3.73
CA LYS A 60 5.21 -10.69 3.45
C LYS A 60 6.37 -10.03 4.20
N THR A 61 6.41 -10.17 5.51
CA THR A 61 7.45 -9.57 6.37
C THR A 61 8.85 -10.04 5.98
N THR A 62 9.03 -11.35 5.81
CA THR A 62 10.33 -11.90 5.40
C THR A 62 10.78 -11.35 4.05
N THR A 63 9.87 -11.33 3.06
CA THR A 63 10.16 -10.84 1.72
C THR A 63 10.49 -9.35 1.72
N THR A 64 9.74 -8.52 2.45
CA THR A 64 10.01 -7.06 2.53
C THR A 64 11.38 -6.80 3.16
N HIS A 65 11.77 -7.54 4.19
CA HIS A 65 13.09 -7.39 4.82
C HIS A 65 14.23 -7.89 3.92
N MET A 66 14.02 -8.97 3.17
CA MET A 66 15.01 -9.45 2.17
C MET A 66 15.23 -8.40 1.07
N ILE A 67 14.14 -7.84 0.50
CA ILE A 67 14.23 -6.79 -0.52
C ILE A 67 14.94 -5.55 0.06
N ARG A 68 14.57 -5.11 1.26
CA ARG A 68 15.26 -4.01 1.94
C ARG A 68 16.77 -4.27 2.04
N HIS A 69 17.14 -5.46 2.49
CA HIS A 69 18.56 -5.80 2.69
C HIS A 69 19.34 -5.73 1.37
N ILE A 70 18.77 -6.26 0.28
CA ILE A 70 19.38 -6.23 -1.06
C ILE A 70 19.53 -4.79 -1.55
N LEU A 71 18.49 -3.98 -1.47
CA LEU A 71 18.52 -2.58 -1.89
C LEU A 71 19.50 -1.75 -1.06
N LYS A 72 19.55 -1.98 0.25
CA LYS A 72 20.53 -1.32 1.14
C LYS A 72 21.97 -1.70 0.78
N ALA A 73 22.23 -2.97 0.44
CA ALA A 73 23.55 -3.43 -0.01
C ALA A 73 23.98 -2.79 -1.33
N GLN A 74 23.03 -2.32 -2.15
CA GLN A 74 23.28 -1.54 -3.37
C GLN A 74 23.45 -0.03 -3.12
N GLY A 75 23.46 0.41 -1.86
CA GLY A 75 23.66 1.80 -1.49
C GLY A 75 22.38 2.66 -1.46
N HIS A 76 21.19 2.07 -1.61
CA HIS A 76 19.94 2.81 -1.52
C HIS A 76 19.54 3.13 -0.08
N LYS A 77 18.96 4.30 0.17
CA LYS A 77 18.28 4.61 1.42
C LYS A 77 16.86 4.05 1.36
N VAL A 78 16.57 3.06 2.20
CA VAL A 78 15.36 2.25 2.11
C VAL A 78 14.45 2.46 3.31
N GLY A 79 13.16 2.72 3.04
CA GLY A 79 12.07 2.67 4.01
C GLY A 79 11.39 1.31 4.04
N VAL A 80 10.85 0.92 5.18
CA VAL A 80 10.00 -0.27 5.32
C VAL A 80 8.73 0.09 6.07
N ILE A 81 7.60 -0.43 5.62
CA ILE A 81 6.33 -0.39 6.33
C ILE A 81 5.81 -1.82 6.42
N GLY A 82 5.72 -2.38 7.62
CA GLY A 82 5.31 -3.76 7.79
C GLY A 82 4.87 -4.09 9.21
N THR A 83 4.45 -5.33 9.42
CA THR A 83 3.83 -5.80 10.66
C THR A 83 4.67 -5.55 11.92
N VAL A 84 5.99 -5.61 11.81
CA VAL A 84 6.89 -5.51 12.97
C VAL A 84 7.17 -4.06 13.35
N HIS A 85 7.45 -3.23 12.35
CA HIS A 85 7.80 -1.81 12.55
C HIS A 85 7.75 -1.03 11.23
N ILE A 86 7.84 0.29 11.35
CA ILE A 86 8.20 1.20 10.28
C ILE A 86 9.69 1.49 10.39
N MET A 87 10.39 1.48 9.26
CA MET A 87 11.79 1.94 9.20
C MET A 87 11.93 3.09 8.22
N ILE A 88 12.60 4.14 8.65
CA ILE A 88 13.03 5.25 7.78
C ILE A 88 14.57 5.23 7.79
N GLY A 89 15.16 4.71 6.73
CA GLY A 89 16.58 4.37 6.75
C GLY A 89 16.91 3.34 7.83
N ASP A 90 17.66 3.73 8.85
CA ASP A 90 18.05 2.85 9.96
C ASP A 90 17.27 3.12 11.27
N THR A 91 16.41 4.13 11.28
CA THR A 91 15.58 4.45 12.45
C THR A 91 14.27 3.64 12.41
N SER A 92 13.93 3.02 13.55
CA SER A 92 12.73 2.19 13.70
C SER A 92 11.66 2.91 14.51
N TYR A 93 10.41 2.82 14.07
CA TYR A 93 9.23 3.40 14.72
C TYR A 93 8.18 2.31 14.96
N PRO A 94 7.41 2.43 16.06
CA PRO A 94 6.33 1.48 16.33
C PRO A 94 5.21 1.59 15.29
N ILE A 95 4.49 0.51 15.11
CA ILE A 95 3.35 0.43 14.20
C ILE A 95 2.15 -0.21 14.90
N HIS A 96 0.93 0.23 14.57
CA HIS A 96 -0.30 -0.34 15.08
C HIS A 96 -0.97 -1.32 14.11
N ASN A 97 -0.76 -1.13 12.81
CA ASN A 97 -1.33 -1.96 11.75
C ASN A 97 -0.26 -2.30 10.72
N THR A 98 -0.26 -3.53 10.20
CA THR A 98 0.64 -3.99 9.11
C THR A 98 0.72 -2.99 7.95
N THR A 99 -0.42 -2.39 7.60
CA THR A 99 -0.54 -1.30 6.63
C THR A 99 -1.34 -0.19 7.31
N PRO A 100 -0.74 0.98 7.58
CA PRO A 100 -1.40 2.11 8.21
C PRO A 100 -2.64 2.60 7.47
N ASP A 101 -3.52 3.37 8.11
CA ASP A 101 -4.61 4.04 7.41
C ASP A 101 -4.06 5.20 6.57
N VAL A 102 -4.87 5.72 5.65
CA VAL A 102 -4.40 6.65 4.60
C VAL A 102 -3.69 7.88 5.15
N VAL A 103 -4.16 8.45 6.24
CA VAL A 103 -3.55 9.64 6.86
C VAL A 103 -2.15 9.32 7.38
N ASP A 104 -2.05 8.28 8.21
CA ASP A 104 -0.77 7.86 8.78
C ASP A 104 0.20 7.39 7.68
N LEU A 105 -0.30 6.67 6.68
CA LEU A 105 0.51 6.20 5.57
C LEU A 105 1.12 7.36 4.78
N GLN A 106 0.32 8.34 4.37
CA GLN A 106 0.82 9.49 3.61
C GLN A 106 1.79 10.34 4.43
N HIS A 107 1.54 10.51 5.74
CA HIS A 107 2.47 11.18 6.64
C HIS A 107 3.81 10.45 6.72
N ILE A 108 3.79 9.12 6.92
CA ILE A 108 5.01 8.29 6.97
C ILE A 108 5.79 8.39 5.66
N LEU A 109 5.11 8.30 4.51
CA LEU A 109 5.75 8.43 3.21
C LEU A 109 6.33 9.83 3.00
N HIS A 110 5.65 10.89 3.47
CA HIS A 110 6.17 12.25 3.44
C HIS A 110 7.45 12.38 4.27
N GLN A 111 7.46 11.86 5.50
CA GLN A 111 8.67 11.82 6.32
C GLN A 111 9.82 11.03 5.66
N MET A 112 9.50 9.93 4.96
CA MET A 112 10.50 9.18 4.20
C MET A 112 11.13 10.03 3.08
N VAL A 113 10.32 10.84 2.38
CA VAL A 113 10.83 11.77 1.35
C VAL A 113 11.73 12.83 1.96
N GLU A 114 11.31 13.46 3.06
CA GLU A 114 12.13 14.47 3.79
C GLU A 114 13.46 13.89 4.24
N GLU A 115 13.49 12.64 4.67
CA GLU A 115 14.69 11.91 5.04
C GLU A 115 15.52 11.40 3.85
N GLY A 116 15.09 11.66 2.61
CA GLY A 116 15.80 11.24 1.39
C GLY A 116 15.76 9.74 1.11
N VAL A 117 14.72 9.04 1.56
CA VAL A 117 14.46 7.64 1.19
C VAL A 117 14.20 7.55 -0.31
N THR A 118 14.88 6.64 -0.99
CA THR A 118 14.75 6.42 -2.44
C THR A 118 13.85 5.24 -2.79
N HIS A 119 13.72 4.29 -1.89
CA HIS A 119 12.94 3.06 -2.07
C HIS A 119 12.13 2.78 -0.81
N CYS A 120 10.84 2.51 -0.95
CA CYS A 120 9.99 2.04 0.14
C CYS A 120 9.46 0.65 -0.18
N VAL A 121 9.70 -0.29 0.73
CA VAL A 121 9.17 -1.66 0.65
C VAL A 121 8.10 -1.82 1.70
N MET A 122 6.87 -2.14 1.29
CA MET A 122 5.77 -2.23 2.25
C MET A 122 4.96 -3.51 2.14
N GLU A 123 4.52 -3.99 3.29
CA GLU A 123 3.50 -5.03 3.37
C GLU A 123 2.13 -4.42 3.06
N VAL A 124 1.44 -4.98 2.06
CA VAL A 124 0.11 -4.54 1.66
C VAL A 124 -0.90 -5.61 2.02
N SER A 125 -1.61 -5.41 3.13
CA SER A 125 -2.62 -6.34 3.63
C SER A 125 -3.88 -6.31 2.77
N SER A 126 -4.62 -7.43 2.73
CA SER A 126 -5.92 -7.49 2.04
C SER A 126 -6.95 -6.52 2.61
N HIS A 127 -6.91 -6.29 3.92
CA HIS A 127 -7.74 -5.27 4.57
C HIS A 127 -7.42 -3.86 4.05
N ALA A 128 -6.13 -3.53 3.92
CA ALA A 128 -5.71 -2.24 3.41
C ALA A 128 -6.18 -1.99 1.97
N LEU A 129 -6.07 -3.02 1.12
CA LEU A 129 -6.55 -2.98 -0.27
C LEU A 129 -8.08 -2.89 -0.35
N ALA A 130 -8.80 -3.64 0.51
CA ALA A 130 -10.25 -3.59 0.55
C ALA A 130 -10.77 -2.24 1.05
N LEU A 131 -10.10 -1.66 2.05
CA LEU A 131 -10.50 -0.41 2.70
C LEU A 131 -9.89 0.84 2.05
N GLY A 132 -9.13 0.73 0.97
CA GLY A 132 -8.52 1.87 0.28
C GLY A 132 -7.41 2.58 1.07
N ARG A 133 -6.78 1.94 2.06
CA ARG A 133 -5.73 2.56 2.87
C ARG A 133 -4.50 3.00 2.08
N VAL A 134 -4.25 2.35 0.94
CA VAL A 134 -3.13 2.66 0.03
C VAL A 134 -3.54 3.63 -1.09
N SER A 135 -4.64 4.36 -0.93
CA SER A 135 -5.04 5.40 -1.87
C SER A 135 -3.95 6.45 -2.01
N GLY A 136 -3.66 6.87 -3.25
CA GLY A 136 -2.59 7.81 -3.57
C GLY A 136 -1.18 7.23 -3.51
N VAL A 137 -1.03 5.92 -3.25
CA VAL A 137 0.25 5.24 -3.38
C VAL A 137 0.36 4.63 -4.77
N GLU A 138 1.27 5.12 -5.56
CA GLU A 138 1.59 4.57 -6.87
C GLU A 138 2.74 3.58 -6.75
N PHE A 139 2.42 2.28 -6.86
CA PHE A 139 3.41 1.22 -6.78
C PHE A 139 4.17 1.04 -8.09
N ASP A 140 5.48 0.88 -8.01
CA ASP A 140 6.35 0.49 -9.12
C ASP A 140 6.38 -1.04 -9.28
N THR A 141 6.34 -1.77 -8.16
CA THR A 141 6.41 -3.23 -8.18
C THR A 141 5.40 -3.84 -7.21
N ALA A 142 4.63 -4.81 -7.71
CA ALA A 142 3.76 -5.65 -6.92
C ALA A 142 4.35 -7.05 -6.75
N VAL A 143 4.40 -7.56 -5.53
CA VAL A 143 4.93 -8.90 -5.21
C VAL A 143 3.83 -9.77 -4.64
N PHE A 144 3.61 -10.96 -5.22
CA PHE A 144 2.71 -11.99 -4.70
C PHE A 144 3.51 -13.15 -4.11
N THR A 145 3.27 -13.44 -2.84
CA THR A 145 3.95 -14.55 -2.15
C THR A 145 3.15 -15.85 -2.19
N ASN A 146 1.90 -15.85 -1.73
CA ASN A 146 0.99 -17.01 -1.71
C ASN A 146 -0.41 -16.61 -1.28
N LEU A 147 -1.37 -17.53 -1.41
CA LEU A 147 -2.72 -17.38 -0.91
C LEU A 147 -3.23 -18.65 -0.25
N THR A 148 -3.39 -18.62 1.07
CA THR A 148 -4.04 -19.67 1.86
C THR A 148 -5.20 -19.09 2.65
N GLN A 149 -6.03 -19.94 3.27
CA GLN A 149 -7.21 -19.47 4.01
C GLN A 149 -6.82 -18.60 5.20
N ASP A 150 -7.33 -17.37 5.20
CA ASP A 150 -7.16 -16.39 6.28
C ASP A 150 -8.22 -15.27 6.15
N HIS A 151 -8.46 -14.51 7.22
CA HIS A 151 -9.28 -13.28 7.22
C HIS A 151 -10.70 -13.42 6.62
N LEU A 152 -11.32 -14.62 6.68
CA LEU A 152 -12.68 -14.83 6.20
C LEU A 152 -13.75 -14.19 7.09
N ASP A 153 -13.43 -13.89 8.33
CA ASP A 153 -14.23 -13.06 9.22
C ASP A 153 -14.53 -11.68 8.59
N PHE A 154 -13.55 -11.07 7.96
CA PHE A 154 -13.67 -9.78 7.26
C PHE A 154 -14.15 -9.94 5.81
N HIS A 155 -13.49 -10.76 5.01
CA HIS A 155 -13.74 -10.87 3.56
C HIS A 155 -14.99 -11.71 3.21
N LYS A 156 -15.53 -12.49 4.16
CA LYS A 156 -16.69 -13.39 4.05
C LYS A 156 -16.45 -14.61 3.17
N THR A 157 -15.78 -14.46 2.03
CA THR A 157 -15.48 -15.54 1.11
C THR A 157 -13.99 -15.53 0.71
N PHE A 158 -13.48 -16.68 0.33
CA PHE A 158 -12.10 -16.79 -0.17
C PHE A 158 -11.91 -16.00 -1.48
N GLU A 159 -12.95 -15.94 -2.33
CA GLU A 159 -12.90 -15.18 -3.57
C GLU A 159 -12.81 -13.67 -3.34
N ASN A 160 -13.54 -13.13 -2.35
CA ASN A 160 -13.40 -11.73 -1.95
C ASN A 160 -12.02 -11.43 -1.37
N TYR A 161 -11.44 -12.37 -0.62
CA TYR A 161 -10.08 -12.25 -0.10
C TYR A 161 -9.05 -12.22 -1.23
N PHE A 162 -9.18 -13.11 -2.21
CA PHE A 162 -8.37 -13.11 -3.42
C PHE A 162 -8.53 -11.81 -4.21
N ALA A 163 -9.76 -11.42 -4.51
CA ALA A 163 -10.06 -10.18 -5.25
C ALA A 163 -9.48 -8.93 -4.57
N ALA A 164 -9.51 -8.88 -3.23
CA ALA A 164 -8.89 -7.79 -2.50
C ALA A 164 -7.38 -7.69 -2.77
N LYS A 165 -6.66 -8.83 -2.80
CA LYS A 165 -5.22 -8.82 -3.10
C LYS A 165 -4.91 -8.49 -4.56
N CYS A 166 -5.78 -8.88 -5.49
CA CYS A 166 -5.63 -8.57 -6.92
C CYS A 166 -5.60 -7.07 -7.20
N LYS A 167 -6.25 -6.25 -6.38
CA LYS A 167 -6.23 -4.78 -6.53
C LYS A 167 -4.80 -4.20 -6.60
N LEU A 168 -3.83 -4.78 -5.90
CA LEU A 168 -2.44 -4.34 -5.98
C LEU A 168 -1.86 -4.53 -7.39
N PHE A 169 -2.20 -5.62 -8.04
CA PHE A 169 -1.74 -5.97 -9.39
C PHE A 169 -2.48 -5.18 -10.47
N GLU A 170 -3.73 -4.85 -10.24
CA GLU A 170 -4.51 -3.92 -11.05
C GLU A 170 -3.93 -2.50 -10.99
N GLN A 171 -3.46 -2.06 -9.83
CA GLN A 171 -2.84 -0.74 -9.64
C GLN A 171 -1.53 -0.60 -10.42
N VAL A 172 -0.66 -1.61 -10.44
CA VAL A 172 0.58 -1.54 -11.25
C VAL A 172 0.32 -1.67 -12.75
N SER A 173 -0.88 -2.05 -13.15
CA SER A 173 -1.31 -2.21 -14.55
C SER A 173 -1.98 -0.96 -15.12
N ALA A 174 -2.43 -0.04 -14.27
CA ALA A 174 -3.19 1.13 -14.72
C ALA A 174 -2.34 2.06 -15.60
N SER A 175 -2.94 2.54 -16.69
CA SER A 175 -2.25 3.28 -17.76
C SER A 175 -2.07 4.79 -17.49
N ASN A 176 -2.83 5.37 -16.55
CA ASN A 176 -2.83 6.81 -16.29
C ASN A 176 -1.99 7.13 -15.04
N GLN A 177 -0.69 6.85 -15.11
CA GLN A 177 0.15 6.96 -13.94
C GLN A 177 1.40 7.79 -14.22
N VAL A 178 1.92 8.43 -13.17
CA VAL A 178 3.09 9.32 -13.22
C VAL A 178 4.38 8.52 -13.41
N LYS A 179 4.40 7.26 -12.96
CA LYS A 179 5.58 6.40 -12.95
C LYS A 179 5.63 5.44 -14.13
N ASP A 180 6.80 5.36 -14.74
CA ASP A 180 7.16 4.37 -15.75
C ASP A 180 7.80 3.12 -15.14
N ASN A 181 8.01 2.07 -15.94
CA ASN A 181 8.73 0.86 -15.58
C ASN A 181 8.12 0.09 -14.39
N LYS A 182 6.81 -0.10 -14.43
CA LYS A 182 6.09 -0.92 -13.45
C LYS A 182 6.20 -2.40 -13.76
N GLY A 183 6.07 -3.24 -12.72
CA GLY A 183 6.14 -4.68 -12.89
C GLY A 183 5.49 -5.46 -11.75
N ALA A 184 5.30 -6.75 -12.01
CA ALA A 184 4.82 -7.70 -11.04
C ALA A 184 5.83 -8.83 -10.84
N VAL A 185 5.97 -9.33 -9.62
CA VAL A 185 6.77 -10.52 -9.27
C VAL A 185 5.83 -11.52 -8.61
N ILE A 186 5.65 -12.68 -9.21
CA ILE A 186 4.58 -13.59 -8.83
C ILE A 186 5.14 -15.00 -8.58
N ASN A 187 4.82 -15.53 -7.39
CA ASN A 187 5.05 -16.93 -7.06
C ASN A 187 4.06 -17.83 -7.81
N ILE A 188 4.54 -18.68 -8.69
CA ILE A 188 3.72 -19.64 -9.44
C ILE A 188 3.71 -21.07 -8.86
N ASP A 189 4.40 -21.31 -7.75
CA ASP A 189 4.23 -22.55 -6.99
C ASP A 189 2.87 -22.58 -6.26
N ASP A 190 2.33 -21.40 -5.97
CA ASP A 190 0.96 -21.24 -5.49
C ASP A 190 -0.01 -21.20 -6.70
N SER A 191 -1.06 -22.02 -6.66
CA SER A 191 -2.04 -22.11 -7.76
C SER A 191 -2.75 -20.79 -8.07
N TYR A 192 -2.88 -19.91 -7.07
CA TYR A 192 -3.42 -18.56 -7.25
C TYR A 192 -2.46 -17.60 -7.95
N GLY A 193 -1.16 -17.91 -8.02
CA GLY A 193 -0.19 -17.13 -8.78
C GLY A 193 -0.59 -16.98 -10.25
N HIS A 194 -1.03 -18.05 -10.90
CA HIS A 194 -1.53 -17.99 -12.27
C HIS A 194 -2.78 -17.11 -12.42
N ARG A 195 -3.70 -17.16 -11.46
CA ARG A 195 -4.88 -16.29 -11.46
C ARG A 195 -4.53 -14.82 -11.20
N VAL A 196 -3.48 -14.54 -10.40
CA VAL A 196 -2.96 -13.17 -10.21
C VAL A 196 -2.36 -12.62 -11.51
N MET A 197 -1.66 -13.46 -12.29
CA MET A 197 -1.12 -13.06 -13.60
C MET A 197 -2.21 -12.57 -14.56
N GLU A 198 -3.42 -13.15 -14.51
CA GLU A 198 -4.56 -12.71 -15.31
C GLU A 198 -5.11 -11.33 -14.91
N LYS A 199 -4.72 -10.81 -13.74
CA LYS A 199 -5.18 -9.53 -13.19
C LYS A 199 -4.20 -8.38 -13.42
N THR A 200 -3.09 -8.64 -14.09
CA THR A 200 -2.09 -7.62 -14.41
C THR A 200 -1.74 -7.61 -15.88
N THR A 201 -1.58 -6.42 -16.44
CA THR A 201 -1.00 -6.19 -17.76
C THR A 201 0.44 -5.68 -17.68
N ALA A 202 0.93 -5.45 -16.46
CA ALA A 202 2.30 -5.02 -16.24
C ALA A 202 3.30 -6.15 -16.58
N PRO A 203 4.52 -5.84 -17.02
CA PRO A 203 5.58 -6.82 -17.19
C PRO A 203 5.73 -7.67 -15.95
N THR A 204 5.69 -9.00 -16.12
CA THR A 204 5.65 -9.94 -15.01
C THR A 204 6.87 -10.86 -15.02
N ILE A 205 7.53 -10.96 -13.87
CA ILE A 205 8.53 -11.97 -13.57
C ILE A 205 7.89 -13.00 -12.66
N THR A 206 7.98 -14.28 -13.03
CA THR A 206 7.51 -15.37 -12.18
C THR A 206 8.68 -16.04 -11.48
N TYR A 207 8.50 -16.47 -10.25
CA TYR A 207 9.48 -17.28 -9.54
C TYR A 207 8.86 -18.59 -9.04
N SER A 208 9.71 -19.60 -8.94
CA SER A 208 9.33 -20.95 -8.52
C SER A 208 10.55 -21.66 -7.90
N THR A 209 10.30 -22.38 -6.83
CA THR A 209 11.27 -23.33 -6.24
C THR A 209 11.21 -24.70 -6.91
N LEU A 210 10.24 -24.93 -7.79
CA LEU A 210 9.99 -26.17 -8.52
C LEU A 210 10.51 -26.13 -9.96
N GLY A 211 11.32 -25.12 -10.32
CA GLY A 211 11.90 -25.00 -11.64
C GLY A 211 10.93 -24.60 -12.76
N LYS A 212 9.82 -23.92 -12.43
CA LYS A 212 8.75 -23.55 -13.37
C LYS A 212 8.67 -22.05 -13.66
N GLY A 213 9.40 -21.22 -12.91
CA GLY A 213 9.38 -19.78 -13.04
C GLY A 213 10.29 -19.23 -14.12
N THR A 214 10.17 -17.93 -14.41
CA THR A 214 11.17 -17.17 -15.20
C THR A 214 12.50 -17.08 -14.40
N LEU A 215 12.39 -17.05 -13.08
CA LEU A 215 13.48 -17.22 -12.13
C LEU A 215 13.24 -18.53 -11.34
N ASN A 216 14.28 -19.36 -11.21
CA ASN A 216 14.27 -20.64 -10.52
C ASN A 216 15.29 -20.68 -9.40
#